data_fb543f41712d1881e8a2e8dc1cc9eb45
#
_entry.id   fb543f41712d1881e8a2e8dc1cc9eb45
#
_cell.length_a   1.000
_cell.length_b   1.000
_cell.length_c   1.000
_cell.angle_alpha   90.00
_cell.angle_beta   90.00
_cell.angle_gamma   90.00
#
_symmetry.space_group_name_H-M   'P 1'
#
loop_
_entity.id
_entity.type
_entity.pdbx_description
1 polymer ?
#
loop_
_entity_poly.entity_id
_entity_poly.type
_entity_poly.pdbx_seq_one_letter_code
_entity_poly.pdbx_strand_id
1 'polypeptide(L)'
;CQKAYGNTSAIFVAFDAGQLEFTSGFPKYFQSSDIAKRGFCSECGSPIVFSYQSLDAVFIGTLDAPENWQPNGVHLGIESQIPWDIIHDDLPQHRTEDDPDFIAAGSK
;
A
#
# COMPACT_ATOMS: atom_id res chain seq x y z
N CYS A 1 -0.24 8.56 -1.57
CA CYS A 1 0.05 7.95 -0.25
C CYS A 1 0.68 8.92 0.74
N GLN A 2 1.52 9.85 0.31
CA GLN A 2 2.14 10.81 1.22
C GLN A 2 1.10 11.60 2.03
N LYS A 3 0.12 12.17 1.34
CA LYS A 3 -0.93 12.96 1.98
C LYS A 3 -1.90 12.12 2.79
N ALA A 4 -2.26 10.94 2.29
CA ALA A 4 -3.22 10.06 2.94
C ALA A 4 -2.68 9.51 4.27
N TYR A 5 -1.38 9.26 4.35
CA TYR A 5 -0.76 8.63 5.51
C TYR A 5 0.17 9.57 6.28
N GLY A 6 0.33 10.80 5.81
CA GLY A 6 1.14 11.81 6.49
C GLY A 6 2.61 11.41 6.62
N ASN A 7 3.17 10.72 5.62
CA ASN A 7 4.54 10.25 5.64
C ASN A 7 5.20 10.45 4.27
N THR A 8 6.50 10.24 4.20
CA THR A 8 7.27 10.33 2.95
C THR A 8 6.91 9.20 1.98
N SER A 9 6.58 8.03 2.52
CA SER A 9 6.19 6.85 1.74
C SER A 9 5.33 5.93 2.59
N ALA A 10 4.68 4.96 1.94
CA ALA A 10 3.95 3.88 2.59
C ALA A 10 4.61 2.55 2.23
N ILE A 11 4.77 1.69 3.23
CA ILE A 11 5.32 0.35 3.06
C ILE A 11 4.21 -0.64 3.30
N PHE A 12 3.96 -1.52 2.33
CA PHE A 12 2.87 -2.48 2.44
C PHE A 12 3.19 -3.82 1.77
N VAL A 13 2.46 -4.84 2.19
CA VAL A 13 2.50 -6.18 1.61
C VAL A 13 1.26 -6.35 0.73
N ALA A 14 1.47 -6.70 -0.53
CA ALA A 14 0.39 -6.83 -1.50
C ALA A 14 -0.07 -8.29 -1.62
N PHE A 15 -1.39 -8.47 -1.70
CA PHE A 15 -2.06 -9.75 -1.92
C PHE A 15 -3.04 -9.61 -3.08
N ASP A 16 -3.35 -10.71 -3.76
CA ASP A 16 -4.45 -10.72 -4.71
C ASP A 16 -5.77 -10.52 -3.97
N ALA A 17 -6.72 -9.85 -4.61
CA ALA A 17 -8.03 -9.64 -4.01
C ALA A 17 -8.69 -10.97 -3.66
N GLY A 18 -9.27 -11.05 -2.46
CA GLY A 18 -9.89 -12.24 -1.95
C GLY A 18 -8.99 -13.14 -1.08
N GLN A 19 -7.68 -12.84 -1.01
CA GLN A 19 -6.76 -13.57 -0.14
C GLN A 19 -6.73 -13.02 1.30
N LEU A 20 -7.20 -11.80 1.49
CA LEU A 20 -7.22 -11.14 2.79
C LEU A 20 -8.57 -11.40 3.48
N GLU A 21 -8.52 -11.87 4.73
CA GLU A 21 -9.69 -12.14 5.54
C GLU A 21 -9.59 -11.41 6.88
N PHE A 22 -10.66 -10.70 7.25
CA PHE A 22 -10.79 -10.07 8.55
C PHE A 22 -11.54 -11.00 9.50
N THR A 23 -10.89 -11.45 10.56
CA THR A 23 -11.45 -12.43 11.49
C THR A 23 -12.17 -11.80 12.68
N SER A 24 -11.92 -10.54 12.98
CA SER A 24 -12.53 -9.83 14.11
C SER A 24 -12.80 -8.38 13.71
N GLY A 25 -14.04 -8.09 13.32
CA GLY A 25 -14.44 -6.77 12.86
C GLY A 25 -14.00 -6.47 11.43
N PHE A 26 -14.30 -5.25 10.99
CA PHE A 26 -13.99 -4.79 9.64
C PHE A 26 -13.48 -3.36 9.67
N PRO A 27 -12.56 -2.98 8.77
CA PRO A 27 -12.16 -1.58 8.64
C PRO A 27 -13.30 -0.74 8.05
N LYS A 28 -13.28 0.55 8.34
CA LYS A 28 -14.09 1.52 7.63
C LYS A 28 -13.34 1.94 6.38
N TYR A 29 -14.05 2.14 5.27
CA TYR A 29 -13.43 2.45 3.98
C TYR A 29 -13.75 3.87 3.55
N PHE A 30 -12.74 4.53 3.00
CA PHE A 30 -12.85 5.78 2.27
C PHE A 30 -12.58 5.50 0.80
N GLN A 31 -13.55 5.84 -0.07
CA GLN A 31 -13.39 5.68 -1.52
C GLN A 31 -12.49 6.80 -2.05
N SER A 32 -11.24 6.48 -2.33
CA SER A 32 -10.25 7.47 -2.75
C SER A 32 -10.28 7.76 -4.25
N SER A 33 -10.78 6.82 -5.05
CA SER A 33 -10.98 6.97 -6.48
C SER A 33 -12.02 5.96 -6.96
N ASP A 34 -12.31 5.94 -8.27
CA ASP A 34 -13.27 4.99 -8.84
C ASP A 34 -12.83 3.53 -8.68
N ILE A 35 -11.53 3.30 -8.55
CA ILE A 35 -10.94 1.96 -8.54
C ILE A 35 -10.21 1.62 -7.24
N ALA A 36 -10.12 2.55 -6.30
CA ALA A 36 -9.36 2.36 -5.07
C ALA A 36 -10.13 2.85 -3.85
N LYS A 37 -9.96 2.13 -2.75
CA LYS A 37 -10.48 2.52 -1.44
C LYS A 37 -9.44 2.28 -0.36
N ARG A 38 -9.54 3.04 0.72
CA ARG A 38 -8.61 2.99 1.85
C ARG A 38 -9.35 2.54 3.09
N GLY A 39 -8.88 1.44 3.70
CA GLY A 39 -9.45 0.90 4.91
C GLY A 39 -8.68 1.35 6.14
N PHE A 40 -9.40 1.77 7.18
CA PHE A 40 -8.81 2.26 8.42
C PHE A 40 -9.65 1.85 9.62
N CYS A 41 -9.03 1.87 10.80
CA CYS A 41 -9.73 1.60 12.03
C CYS A 41 -10.66 2.77 12.38
N SER A 42 -11.95 2.50 12.54
CA SER A 42 -12.94 3.54 12.86
C SER A 42 -12.78 4.10 14.28
N GLU A 43 -12.07 3.41 15.15
CA GLU A 43 -11.88 3.84 16.55
C GLU A 43 -10.63 4.69 16.75
N CYS A 44 -9.54 4.40 16.02
CA CYS A 44 -8.28 5.12 16.20
C CYS A 44 -7.74 5.77 14.92
N GLY A 45 -8.36 5.52 13.77
CA GLY A 45 -7.94 6.09 12.50
C GLY A 45 -6.72 5.43 11.85
N SER A 46 -6.20 4.37 12.44
CA SER A 46 -5.00 3.69 11.92
C SER A 46 -5.24 3.15 10.51
N PRO A 47 -4.40 3.48 9.52
CA PRO A 47 -4.48 2.88 8.18
C PRO A 47 -4.21 1.37 8.27
N ILE A 48 -5.03 0.57 7.60
CA ILE A 48 -4.93 -0.88 7.66
C ILE A 48 -4.68 -1.46 6.28
N VAL A 49 -5.51 -1.11 5.30
CA VAL A 49 -5.50 -1.74 3.98
C VAL A 49 -5.76 -0.70 2.89
N PHE A 50 -5.12 -0.91 1.75
CA PHE A 50 -5.39 -0.20 0.52
C PHE A 50 -5.87 -1.21 -0.52
N SER A 51 -7.10 -1.07 -0.99
CA SER A 51 -7.69 -1.97 -1.98
C SER A 51 -7.76 -1.27 -3.33
N TYR A 52 -7.18 -1.90 -4.35
CA TYR A 52 -7.03 -1.35 -5.69
C TYR A 52 -7.35 -2.44 -6.71
N GLN A 53 -8.58 -2.42 -7.25
CA GLN A 53 -9.06 -3.41 -8.22
C GLN A 53 -8.80 -4.85 -7.71
N SER A 54 -7.85 -5.56 -8.31
CA SER A 54 -7.54 -6.96 -7.98
C SER A 54 -6.46 -7.13 -6.90
N LEU A 55 -6.11 -6.04 -6.21
CA LEU A 55 -5.01 -6.05 -5.23
C LEU A 55 -5.47 -5.49 -3.89
N ASP A 56 -5.12 -6.20 -2.82
CA ASP A 56 -5.25 -5.72 -1.44
C ASP A 56 -3.85 -5.57 -0.84
N ALA A 57 -3.54 -4.40 -0.33
CA ALA A 57 -2.24 -4.10 0.29
C ALA A 57 -2.43 -3.79 1.76
N VAL A 58 -1.72 -4.52 2.61
CA VAL A 58 -1.76 -4.33 4.07
C VAL A 58 -0.51 -3.57 4.49
N PHE A 59 -0.68 -2.51 5.28
CA PHE A 59 0.44 -1.69 5.74
C PHE A 59 1.30 -2.47 6.74
N ILE A 60 2.61 -2.47 6.51
CA ILE A 60 3.56 -3.32 7.24
C ILE A 60 3.54 -3.06 8.75
N GLY A 61 3.35 -1.81 9.16
CA GLY A 61 3.34 -1.43 10.58
C GLY A 61 2.13 -1.96 11.36
N THR A 62 1.10 -2.45 10.69
CA THR A 62 -0.09 -3.03 11.33
C THR A 62 0.03 -4.53 11.57
N LEU A 63 1.07 -5.16 11.08
CA LEU A 63 1.32 -6.59 11.28
C LEU A 63 1.87 -6.84 12.69
N ASP A 64 1.57 -8.02 13.26
CA ASP A 64 2.01 -8.37 14.62
C ASP A 64 3.52 -8.50 14.75
N ALA A 65 4.18 -8.96 13.69
CA ALA A 65 5.63 -9.16 13.67
C ALA A 65 6.24 -8.60 12.38
N PRO A 66 6.24 -7.26 12.21
CA PRO A 66 6.71 -6.65 10.98
C PRO A 66 8.21 -6.92 10.72
N GLU A 67 8.99 -7.18 11.76
CA GLU A 67 10.41 -7.51 11.66
C GLU A 67 10.69 -8.82 10.92
N ASN A 68 9.68 -9.68 10.78
CA ASN A 68 9.81 -10.94 10.03
C ASN A 68 9.66 -10.72 8.52
N TRP A 69 9.31 -9.51 8.09
CA TRP A 69 9.13 -9.17 6.68
C TRP A 69 10.30 -8.32 6.21
N GLN A 70 10.77 -8.60 5.00
CA GLN A 70 11.84 -7.82 4.37
C GLN A 70 11.36 -7.29 3.03
N PRO A 71 11.73 -6.04 2.68
CA PRO A 71 11.41 -5.51 1.36
C PRO A 71 12.01 -6.38 0.25
N ASN A 72 11.16 -6.86 -0.64
CA ASN A 72 11.60 -7.72 -1.76
C ASN A 72 10.91 -7.33 -3.07
N GLY A 73 10.18 -6.25 -3.07
CA GLY A 73 9.42 -5.78 -4.24
C GLY A 73 10.10 -4.61 -4.92
N VAL A 74 9.32 -3.55 -5.14
CA VAL A 74 9.78 -2.36 -5.87
C VAL A 74 9.44 -1.10 -5.08
N HIS A 75 10.16 -0.02 -5.39
CA HIS A 75 9.77 1.33 -5.01
C HIS A 75 8.89 1.90 -6.11
N LEU A 76 7.63 2.14 -5.79
CA LEU A 76 6.62 2.59 -6.74
C LEU A 76 6.32 4.07 -6.53
N GLY A 77 6.05 4.79 -7.62
CA GLY A 77 5.67 6.19 -7.55
C GLY A 77 6.84 7.12 -7.27
N ILE A 78 8.03 6.80 -7.79
CA ILE A 78 9.24 7.60 -7.57
C ILE A 78 9.14 9.02 -8.13
N GLU A 79 8.19 9.28 -9.04
CA GLU A 79 7.92 10.62 -9.55
C GLU A 79 7.52 11.60 -8.43
N SER A 80 7.00 11.10 -7.32
CA SER A 80 6.57 11.90 -6.16
C SER A 80 7.55 11.84 -4.99
N GLN A 81 8.69 11.20 -5.17
CA GLN A 81 9.69 11.06 -4.11
C GLN A 81 10.15 12.42 -3.60
N ILE A 82 10.15 12.59 -2.27
CA ILE A 82 10.69 13.80 -1.65
C ILE A 82 12.21 13.78 -1.80
N PRO A 83 12.85 14.85 -2.32
CA PRO A 83 14.28 14.81 -2.67
C PRO A 83 15.23 14.43 -1.55
N TRP A 84 14.91 14.77 -0.28
CA TRP A 84 15.79 14.43 0.84
C TRP A 84 15.54 13.01 1.40
N ASP A 85 14.47 12.35 0.98
CA ASP A 85 14.17 10.96 1.40
C ASP A 85 14.81 9.99 0.42
N ILE A 86 16.05 9.63 0.71
CA ILE A 86 16.89 8.85 -0.19
C ILE A 86 16.64 7.35 0.01
N ILE A 87 16.47 6.64 -1.11
CA ILE A 87 16.35 5.18 -1.10
C ILE A 87 17.75 4.58 -0.93
N HIS A 88 17.90 3.69 0.06
CA HIS A 88 19.20 3.11 0.47
C HIS A 88 19.33 1.63 0.13
N ASP A 89 18.56 1.11 -0.79
CA ASP A 89 18.62 -0.29 -1.22
C ASP A 89 18.73 -0.39 -2.74
N ASP A 90 18.92 -1.62 -3.24
CA ASP A 90 19.08 -1.90 -4.66
C ASP A 90 17.78 -2.40 -5.32
N LEU A 91 16.63 -2.28 -4.65
CA LEU A 91 15.36 -2.70 -5.20
C LEU A 91 14.98 -1.82 -6.40
N PRO A 92 14.25 -2.38 -7.38
CA PRO A 92 13.81 -1.61 -8.54
C PRO A 92 13.00 -0.38 -8.14
N GLN A 93 13.17 0.70 -8.90
CA GLN A 93 12.46 1.97 -8.69
C GLN A 93 11.66 2.28 -9.94
N HIS A 94 10.33 2.32 -9.80
CA HIS A 94 9.42 2.55 -10.91
C HIS A 94 8.56 3.79 -10.71
N ARG A 95 8.34 4.52 -11.80
CA ARG A 95 7.24 5.48 -11.85
C ARG A 95 5.93 4.69 -11.87
N THR A 96 4.88 5.25 -11.33
CA THR A 96 3.56 4.58 -11.29
C THR A 96 3.12 4.14 -12.70
N GLU A 97 3.31 5.01 -13.70
CA GLU A 97 2.92 4.75 -15.09
C GLU A 97 3.73 3.64 -15.75
N ASP A 98 4.89 3.29 -15.20
CA ASP A 98 5.82 2.32 -15.79
C ASP A 98 5.82 0.97 -15.07
N ASP A 99 5.08 0.82 -13.96
CA ASP A 99 5.06 -0.43 -13.21
C ASP A 99 4.04 -1.41 -13.81
N PRO A 100 4.49 -2.54 -14.37
CA PRO A 100 3.59 -3.47 -15.06
C PRO A 100 2.59 -4.13 -14.12
N ASP A 101 2.97 -4.44 -12.90
CA ASP A 101 2.08 -5.10 -11.93
C ASP A 101 0.99 -4.16 -11.46
N PHE A 102 1.32 -2.88 -11.24
CA PHE A 102 0.35 -1.87 -10.87
C PHE A 102 -0.64 -1.58 -12.00
N ILE A 103 -0.14 -1.47 -13.23
CA ILE A 103 -0.98 -1.28 -14.41
C ILE A 103 -1.93 -2.47 -14.59
N ALA A 104 -1.42 -3.70 -14.47
CA ALA A 104 -2.23 -4.91 -14.59
C ALA A 104 -3.31 -4.99 -13.50
N ALA A 105 -2.99 -4.63 -12.26
CA ALA A 105 -3.93 -4.64 -11.16
C ALA A 105 -5.08 -3.65 -11.40
N GLY A 106 -4.78 -2.48 -11.96
CA GLY A 106 -5.78 -1.44 -12.24
C GLY A 106 -6.67 -1.73 -13.45
N SER A 107 -6.30 -2.71 -14.27
CA SER A 107 -7.02 -3.07 -15.49
C SER A 107 -8.08 -4.16 -15.28
N LYS A 108 -8.15 -4.77 -14.10
CA LYS A 108 -9.03 -5.94 -13.84
C LYS A 108 -10.36 -5.58 -13.22
#